data_52a965083626da4b8340d899d563aecb
#
_entry.id   52a965083626da4b8340d899d563aecb
#
_cell.length_a   1.000
_cell.length_b   1.000
_cell.length_c   1.000
_cell.angle_alpha   90.00
_cell.angle_beta   90.00
_cell.angle_gamma   90.00
#
_symmetry.space_group_name_H-M   'P 1'
#
loop_
_entity.id
_entity.type
_entity.pdbx_description
1 polymer ?
#
loop_
_entity_poly.entity_id
_entity_poly.type
_entity_poly.pdbx_seq_one_letter_code
_entity_poly.pdbx_strand_id
1 'polypeptide(L)'
;NNITLLTHPVLESEIRKHIGESELVSKLRNFQTSIKKYNKQLQMIDISAEDLLTKIDELKIEKRLNDKFDFFYKCAVSVPYVSAQEVFEDYFNANPPFSATGDKKSEFPDAFILKGIIEYCKNNANSTVLVISDDSDWKQTLKGNKQIVQTESLESAMLLLWEQLDDKSDLYQMLISQTESDIYTEIADSALGEAFCFDEIDTAEEVDIEKISVVEINDMIVPLEVTQNSVLLQITAT
;
A
#
# COMPACT_ATOMS: atom_id res chain seq x y z
N ASN A 1 8.38 12.44 17.61
CA ASN A 1 9.01 12.38 16.27
C ASN A 1 7.91 12.48 15.23
N ASN A 2 7.94 13.49 14.37
CA ASN A 2 6.96 13.63 13.29
C ASN A 2 7.46 12.85 12.07
N ILE A 3 6.64 11.94 11.57
CA ILE A 3 6.86 11.24 10.30
C ILE A 3 6.20 12.07 9.20
N THR A 4 6.95 12.36 8.15
CA THR A 4 6.46 13.10 6.98
C THR A 4 6.65 12.27 5.74
N LEU A 5 5.58 12.05 4.99
CA LEU A 5 5.66 11.41 3.69
C LEU A 5 6.31 12.36 2.69
N LEU A 6 7.31 11.88 1.95
CA LEU A 6 7.93 12.62 0.86
C LEU A 6 7.40 12.13 -0.49
N THR A 7 7.26 13.04 -1.42
CA THR A 7 6.84 12.74 -2.79
C THR A 7 7.67 13.49 -3.81
N HIS A 8 7.59 13.06 -5.08
CA HIS A 8 8.14 13.74 -6.23
C HIS A 8 7.14 13.65 -7.40
N PRO A 9 6.92 14.71 -8.20
CA PRO A 9 5.93 14.67 -9.28
C PRO A 9 6.16 13.55 -10.33
N VAL A 10 7.40 13.17 -10.55
CA VAL A 10 7.72 12.02 -11.42
C VAL A 10 7.19 10.73 -10.78
N LEU A 11 7.47 10.51 -9.50
CA LEU A 11 6.98 9.34 -8.75
C LEU A 11 5.44 9.27 -8.76
N GLU A 12 4.78 10.40 -8.49
CA GLU A 12 3.31 10.47 -8.54
C GLU A 12 2.77 10.09 -9.93
N SER A 13 3.41 10.58 -10.99
CA SER A 13 3.03 10.27 -12.36
C SER A 13 3.22 8.80 -12.69
N GLU A 14 4.29 8.17 -12.22
CA GLU A 14 4.55 6.74 -12.41
C GLU A 14 3.54 5.89 -11.64
N ILE A 15 3.23 6.22 -10.40
CA ILE A 15 2.22 5.50 -9.61
C ILE A 15 0.86 5.57 -10.31
N ARG A 16 0.44 6.75 -10.80
CA ARG A 16 -0.83 6.89 -11.54
C ARG A 16 -0.85 6.06 -12.81
N LYS A 17 0.27 6.01 -13.53
CA LYS A 17 0.41 5.13 -14.70
C LYS A 17 0.23 3.66 -14.28
N HIS A 18 0.90 3.22 -13.23
CA HIS A 18 0.78 1.85 -12.72
C HIS A 18 -0.63 1.53 -12.20
N ILE A 19 -1.34 2.48 -11.60
CA ILE A 19 -2.77 2.31 -11.27
C ILE A 19 -3.58 1.99 -12.52
N GLY A 20 -3.41 2.76 -13.61
CA GLY A 20 -4.11 2.54 -14.87
C GLY A 20 -3.74 1.24 -15.60
N GLU A 21 -2.53 0.73 -15.37
CA GLU A 21 -1.98 -0.52 -15.92
C GLU A 21 -2.11 -1.71 -14.96
N SER A 22 -2.68 -1.51 -13.77
CA SER A 22 -2.80 -2.57 -12.76
C SER A 22 -3.52 -3.80 -13.27
N GLU A 23 -3.17 -4.96 -12.72
CA GLU A 23 -3.78 -6.24 -13.08
C GLU A 23 -5.30 -6.21 -12.92
N LEU A 24 -5.81 -5.58 -11.87
CA LEU A 24 -7.24 -5.42 -11.62
C LEU A 24 -7.92 -4.62 -12.75
N VAL A 25 -7.39 -3.46 -13.11
CA VAL A 25 -7.94 -2.61 -14.18
C VAL A 25 -7.86 -3.33 -15.52
N SER A 26 -6.74 -4.00 -15.80
CA SER A 26 -6.55 -4.78 -17.02
C SER A 26 -7.53 -5.96 -17.12
N LYS A 27 -7.73 -6.70 -16.03
CA LYS A 27 -8.73 -7.80 -15.97
C LYS A 27 -10.15 -7.29 -16.18
N LEU A 28 -10.51 -6.15 -15.60
CA LEU A 28 -11.83 -5.55 -15.83
C LEU A 28 -12.04 -5.13 -17.29
N ARG A 29 -11.06 -4.50 -17.92
CA ARG A 29 -11.13 -4.13 -19.36
C ARG A 29 -11.27 -5.37 -20.24
N ASN A 30 -10.53 -6.44 -19.94
CA ASN A 30 -10.63 -7.71 -20.64
C ASN A 30 -12.01 -8.36 -20.45
N PHE A 31 -12.57 -8.28 -19.24
CA PHE A 31 -13.90 -8.78 -18.93
C PHE A 31 -14.99 -8.00 -19.68
N GLN A 32 -14.93 -6.66 -19.70
CA GLN A 32 -15.82 -5.82 -20.51
C GLN A 32 -15.74 -6.17 -22.00
N THR A 33 -14.54 -6.41 -22.51
CA THR A 33 -14.33 -6.84 -23.90
C THR A 33 -14.99 -8.19 -24.18
N SER A 34 -14.88 -9.13 -23.22
CA SER A 34 -15.52 -10.45 -23.34
C SER A 34 -17.04 -10.36 -23.30
N ILE A 35 -17.63 -9.51 -22.46
CA ILE A 35 -19.08 -9.26 -22.43
C ILE A 35 -19.55 -8.75 -23.80
N LYS A 36 -18.85 -7.78 -24.39
CA LYS A 36 -19.17 -7.25 -25.72
C LYS A 36 -19.09 -8.32 -26.80
N LYS A 37 -18.05 -9.17 -26.75
CA LYS A 37 -17.83 -10.28 -27.69
C LYS A 37 -18.94 -11.33 -27.62
N TYR A 38 -19.42 -11.67 -26.44
CA TYR A 38 -20.41 -12.72 -26.22
C TYR A 38 -21.84 -12.18 -26.05
N ASN A 39 -22.12 -10.95 -26.48
CA ASN A 39 -23.44 -10.32 -26.33
C ASN A 39 -24.60 -11.19 -26.87
N LYS A 40 -24.43 -11.83 -28.05
CA LYS A 40 -25.48 -12.70 -28.63
C LYS A 40 -25.78 -13.92 -27.75
N GLN A 41 -24.74 -14.54 -27.18
CA GLN A 41 -24.89 -15.68 -26.28
C GLN A 41 -25.55 -15.26 -24.96
N LEU A 42 -25.20 -14.10 -24.42
CA LEU A 42 -25.83 -13.54 -23.22
C LEU A 42 -27.33 -13.29 -23.46
N GLN A 43 -27.71 -12.75 -24.60
CA GLN A 43 -29.11 -12.53 -24.97
C GLN A 43 -29.90 -13.85 -25.07
N MET A 44 -29.28 -14.96 -25.49
CA MET A 44 -29.93 -16.29 -25.54
C MET A 44 -30.31 -16.85 -24.14
N ILE A 45 -29.73 -16.31 -23.08
CA ILE A 45 -30.01 -16.67 -21.68
C ILE A 45 -30.60 -15.49 -20.90
N ASP A 46 -31.25 -14.57 -21.60
CA ASP A 46 -31.94 -13.40 -21.05
C ASP A 46 -31.04 -12.46 -20.18
N ILE A 47 -29.73 -12.41 -20.48
CA ILE A 47 -28.80 -11.50 -19.81
C ILE A 47 -28.46 -10.32 -20.75
N SER A 48 -28.68 -9.11 -20.25
CA SER A 48 -28.31 -7.87 -20.95
C SER A 48 -26.81 -7.57 -20.78
N ALA A 49 -26.07 -7.58 -21.89
CA ALA A 49 -24.67 -7.16 -21.88
C ALA A 49 -24.51 -5.68 -21.52
N GLU A 50 -25.49 -4.84 -21.89
CA GLU A 50 -25.48 -3.41 -21.57
C GLU A 50 -25.61 -3.16 -20.07
N ASP A 51 -26.52 -3.88 -19.40
CA ASP A 51 -26.71 -3.78 -17.94
C ASP A 51 -25.46 -4.24 -17.19
N LEU A 52 -24.82 -5.32 -17.65
CA LEU A 52 -23.55 -5.79 -17.06
C LEU A 52 -22.44 -4.76 -17.23
N LEU A 53 -22.29 -4.17 -18.40
CA LEU A 53 -21.28 -3.15 -18.66
C LEU A 53 -21.54 -1.91 -17.79
N THR A 54 -22.79 -1.47 -17.68
CA THR A 54 -23.18 -0.35 -16.84
C THR A 54 -22.81 -0.59 -15.37
N LYS A 55 -23.13 -1.78 -14.84
CA LYS A 55 -22.75 -2.14 -13.46
C LYS A 55 -21.23 -2.13 -13.23
N ILE A 56 -20.45 -2.61 -14.21
CA ILE A 56 -18.99 -2.58 -14.12
C ILE A 56 -18.48 -1.14 -14.16
N ASP A 57 -19.04 -0.29 -15.02
CA ASP A 57 -18.65 1.12 -15.10
C ASP A 57 -19.02 1.91 -13.83
N GLU A 58 -20.12 1.54 -13.15
CA GLU A 58 -20.53 2.10 -11.88
C GLU A 58 -19.52 1.81 -10.74
N LEU A 59 -18.73 0.74 -10.83
CA LEU A 59 -17.69 0.44 -9.85
C LEU A 59 -16.59 1.50 -9.82
N LYS A 60 -16.33 2.18 -10.94
CA LYS A 60 -15.33 3.27 -11.06
C LYS A 60 -13.97 2.93 -10.46
N ILE A 61 -13.52 1.69 -10.65
CA ILE A 61 -12.36 1.13 -9.94
C ILE A 61 -11.11 2.02 -10.12
N GLU A 62 -10.77 2.39 -11.36
CA GLU A 62 -9.61 3.23 -11.63
C GLU A 62 -9.72 4.60 -10.93
N LYS A 63 -10.92 5.19 -10.93
CA LYS A 63 -11.17 6.44 -10.19
C LYS A 63 -10.99 6.24 -8.69
N ARG A 64 -11.56 5.18 -8.11
CA ARG A 64 -11.45 4.90 -6.68
C ARG A 64 -10.00 4.66 -6.23
N LEU A 65 -9.19 4.01 -7.08
CA LEU A 65 -7.76 3.84 -6.80
C LEU A 65 -7.02 5.19 -6.83
N ASN A 66 -7.33 6.05 -7.81
CA ASN A 66 -6.76 7.39 -7.87
C ASN A 66 -7.23 8.27 -6.69
N ASP A 67 -8.50 8.19 -6.28
CA ASP A 67 -9.02 8.93 -5.13
C ASP A 67 -8.30 8.49 -3.82
N LYS A 68 -8.02 7.18 -3.66
CA LYS A 68 -7.21 6.67 -2.54
C LYS A 68 -5.78 7.18 -2.60
N PHE A 69 -5.17 7.19 -3.76
CA PHE A 69 -3.85 7.75 -3.97
C PHE A 69 -3.80 9.23 -3.59
N ASP A 70 -4.76 10.04 -4.07
CA ASP A 70 -4.85 11.45 -3.75
C ASP A 70 -5.02 11.70 -2.25
N PHE A 71 -5.83 10.87 -1.59
CA PHE A 71 -6.01 10.94 -0.14
C PHE A 71 -4.70 10.64 0.60
N PHE A 72 -3.98 9.58 0.21
CA PHE A 72 -2.71 9.18 0.82
C PHE A 72 -1.63 10.25 0.67
N TYR A 73 -1.52 10.86 -0.52
CA TYR A 73 -0.52 11.88 -0.81
C TYR A 73 -0.95 13.31 -0.42
N LYS A 74 -2.15 13.49 0.12
CA LYS A 74 -2.69 14.83 0.46
C LYS A 74 -1.78 15.64 1.38
N CYS A 75 -1.09 14.99 2.31
CA CYS A 75 -0.20 15.60 3.28
C CYS A 75 1.29 15.38 2.94
N ALA A 76 1.60 14.81 1.77
CA ALA A 76 2.97 14.59 1.37
C ALA A 76 3.68 15.90 1.04
N VAL A 77 4.97 15.95 1.39
CA VAL A 77 5.84 17.09 1.07
C VAL A 77 6.66 16.75 -0.17
N SER A 78 6.58 17.60 -1.18
CA SER A 78 7.36 17.40 -2.40
C SER A 78 8.84 17.67 -2.13
N VAL A 79 9.70 16.73 -2.54
CA VAL A 79 11.15 16.98 -2.56
C VAL A 79 11.49 18.04 -3.60
N PRO A 80 12.62 18.76 -3.46
CA PRO A 80 13.01 19.80 -4.39
C PRO A 80 13.17 19.31 -5.83
N TYR A 81 12.79 20.12 -6.78
CA TYR A 81 13.15 19.92 -8.18
C TYR A 81 14.64 20.13 -8.36
N VAL A 82 15.27 19.27 -9.14
CA VAL A 82 16.66 19.39 -9.53
C VAL A 82 16.78 19.84 -10.97
N SER A 83 17.92 20.44 -11.29
CA SER A 83 18.22 20.88 -12.65
C SER A 83 18.34 19.70 -13.59
N ALA A 84 17.68 19.76 -14.74
CA ALA A 84 17.88 18.77 -15.79
C ALA A 84 19.34 18.68 -16.25
N GLN A 85 20.08 19.80 -16.19
CA GLN A 85 21.49 19.83 -16.52
C GLN A 85 22.31 18.89 -15.62
N GLU A 86 22.07 18.90 -14.31
CA GLU A 86 22.75 18.01 -13.35
C GLU A 86 22.45 16.53 -13.60
N VAL A 87 21.22 16.22 -14.02
CA VAL A 87 20.82 14.85 -14.35
C VAL A 87 21.50 14.40 -15.66
N PHE A 88 21.58 15.28 -16.66
CA PHE A 88 22.29 14.98 -17.90
C PHE A 88 23.80 14.87 -17.70
N GLU A 89 24.40 15.63 -16.80
CA GLU A 89 25.82 15.47 -16.45
C GLU A 89 26.09 14.06 -15.89
N ASP A 90 25.24 13.54 -15.01
CA ASP A 90 25.37 12.17 -14.52
C ASP A 90 25.17 11.14 -15.63
N TYR A 91 24.22 11.36 -16.52
CA TYR A 91 23.99 10.49 -17.66
C TYR A 91 25.22 10.39 -18.57
N PHE A 92 25.84 11.53 -18.93
CA PHE A 92 27.02 11.54 -19.80
C PHE A 92 28.28 10.99 -19.12
N ASN A 93 28.36 11.10 -17.79
CA ASN A 93 29.46 10.58 -17.01
C ASN A 93 29.23 9.12 -16.52
N ALA A 94 28.09 8.52 -16.89
CA ALA A 94 27.67 7.21 -16.43
C ALA A 94 27.71 7.06 -14.89
N ASN A 95 27.36 8.13 -14.17
CA ASN A 95 27.21 8.10 -12.72
C ASN A 95 25.88 7.40 -12.35
N PRO A 96 25.83 6.63 -11.25
CA PRO A 96 24.57 6.03 -10.81
C PRO A 96 23.41 7.05 -10.67
N PRO A 97 22.18 6.69 -11.05
CA PRO A 97 21.69 5.36 -11.47
C PRO A 97 22.06 4.96 -12.90
N PHE A 98 22.69 5.84 -13.67
CA PHE A 98 23.13 5.54 -15.03
C PHE A 98 24.36 4.63 -15.05
N SER A 99 24.52 3.88 -16.14
CA SER A 99 25.71 3.06 -16.37
C SER A 99 26.23 3.22 -17.80
N ALA A 100 27.51 2.93 -18.01
CA ALA A 100 28.14 3.00 -19.31
C ALA A 100 27.64 1.91 -20.31
N THR A 101 27.01 0.85 -19.79
CA THR A 101 26.55 -0.31 -20.60
C THR A 101 25.10 -0.63 -20.25
N GLY A 102 24.27 -0.92 -21.28
CA GLY A 102 22.87 -1.34 -21.13
C GLY A 102 21.86 -0.29 -21.53
N ASP A 103 20.58 -0.69 -21.54
CA ASP A 103 19.42 0.14 -21.92
C ASP A 103 18.96 1.08 -20.78
N LYS A 104 19.89 1.84 -20.21
CA LYS A 104 19.59 2.69 -19.06
C LYS A 104 18.98 4.07 -19.40
N LYS A 105 18.32 4.19 -20.55
CA LYS A 105 17.52 5.38 -20.88
C LYS A 105 16.26 5.52 -20.02
N SER A 106 15.79 4.42 -19.42
CA SER A 106 14.64 4.40 -18.51
C SER A 106 14.94 4.99 -17.13
N GLU A 107 16.19 5.14 -16.76
CA GLU A 107 16.64 5.58 -15.43
C GLU A 107 16.50 7.10 -15.17
N PHE A 108 16.07 7.89 -16.17
CA PHE A 108 15.88 9.33 -15.97
C PHE A 108 14.84 9.67 -14.88
N PRO A 109 13.67 9.00 -14.81
CA PRO A 109 12.75 9.22 -13.72
C PRO A 109 13.40 9.01 -12.35
N ASP A 110 14.09 7.88 -12.17
CA ASP A 110 14.77 7.55 -10.93
C ASP A 110 15.87 8.56 -10.58
N ALA A 111 16.65 8.98 -11.57
CA ALA A 111 17.69 9.98 -11.36
C ALA A 111 17.14 11.32 -10.84
N PHE A 112 15.99 11.77 -11.34
CA PHE A 112 15.33 12.99 -10.83
C PHE A 112 14.85 12.79 -9.40
N ILE A 113 14.24 11.66 -9.08
CA ILE A 113 13.74 11.35 -7.74
C ILE A 113 14.90 11.28 -6.75
N LEU A 114 15.93 10.51 -7.07
CA LEU A 114 17.12 10.30 -6.22
C LEU A 114 17.86 11.61 -5.92
N LYS A 115 18.09 12.44 -6.94
CA LYS A 115 18.69 13.75 -6.74
C LYS A 115 17.81 14.67 -5.91
N GLY A 116 16.49 14.65 -6.11
CA GLY A 116 15.53 15.37 -5.28
C GLY A 116 15.61 14.98 -3.80
N ILE A 117 15.70 13.67 -3.51
CA ILE A 117 15.89 13.15 -2.15
C ILE A 117 17.22 13.65 -1.54
N ILE A 118 18.31 13.55 -2.30
CA ILE A 118 19.64 14.02 -1.85
C ILE A 118 19.60 15.52 -1.54
N GLU A 119 18.97 16.31 -2.39
CA GLU A 119 18.86 17.75 -2.19
C GLU A 119 17.94 18.09 -1.01
N TYR A 120 16.86 17.32 -0.81
CA TYR A 120 16.02 17.44 0.38
C TYR A 120 16.84 17.21 1.67
N CYS A 121 17.69 16.19 1.71
CA CYS A 121 18.57 15.92 2.84
C CYS A 121 19.53 17.10 3.12
N LYS A 122 20.15 17.68 2.09
CA LYS A 122 21.02 18.86 2.26
C LYS A 122 20.29 20.02 2.90
N ASN A 123 19.04 20.27 2.49
CA ASN A 123 18.22 21.37 2.99
C ASN A 123 17.60 21.08 4.37
N ASN A 124 17.61 19.82 4.82
CA ASN A 124 17.01 19.37 6.07
C ASN A 124 18.01 18.55 6.90
N ALA A 125 19.11 19.17 7.33
CA ALA A 125 20.25 18.50 7.97
C ALA A 125 19.91 17.69 9.24
N ASN A 126 18.79 17.98 9.89
CA ASN A 126 18.34 17.29 11.11
C ASN A 126 17.30 16.19 10.85
N SER A 127 16.99 15.92 9.58
CA SER A 127 16.02 14.89 9.20
C SER A 127 16.74 13.64 8.69
N THR A 128 16.17 12.48 8.99
CA THR A 128 16.55 11.20 8.38
C THR A 128 15.47 10.83 7.37
N VAL A 129 15.88 10.47 6.16
CA VAL A 129 14.96 10.01 5.12
C VAL A 129 15.03 8.48 5.06
N LEU A 130 13.88 7.83 5.25
CA LEU A 130 13.72 6.41 5.06
C LEU A 130 13.22 6.16 3.63
N VAL A 131 13.99 5.40 2.87
CA VAL A 131 13.68 5.02 1.49
C VAL A 131 13.35 3.54 1.45
N ILE A 132 12.22 3.18 0.84
CA ILE A 132 11.80 1.78 0.66
C ILE A 132 11.96 1.46 -0.82
N SER A 133 12.97 0.66 -1.14
CA SER A 133 13.25 0.22 -2.51
C SER A 133 14.18 -0.99 -2.49
N ASP A 134 13.87 -2.01 -3.27
CA ASP A 134 14.72 -3.18 -3.52
C ASP A 134 15.66 -2.97 -4.72
N ASP A 135 15.58 -1.83 -5.38
CA ASP A 135 16.40 -1.49 -6.54
C ASP A 135 17.88 -1.28 -6.16
N SER A 136 18.74 -2.04 -6.80
CA SER A 136 20.20 -1.98 -6.59
C SER A 136 20.82 -0.64 -7.01
N ASP A 137 20.26 0.02 -8.03
CA ASP A 137 20.76 1.28 -8.54
C ASP A 137 20.43 2.43 -7.58
N TRP A 138 19.28 2.36 -6.93
CA TRP A 138 18.94 3.24 -5.81
C TRP A 138 19.91 3.07 -4.66
N LYS A 139 20.19 1.81 -4.28
CA LYS A 139 21.12 1.48 -3.21
C LYS A 139 22.52 2.01 -3.49
N GLN A 140 22.98 1.90 -4.74
CA GLN A 140 24.28 2.41 -5.16
C GLN A 140 24.34 3.94 -5.15
N THR A 141 23.30 4.62 -5.64
CA THR A 141 23.23 6.09 -5.71
C THR A 141 23.15 6.73 -4.33
N LEU A 142 22.41 6.14 -3.41
CA LEU A 142 22.21 6.65 -2.05
C LEU A 142 23.32 6.27 -1.08
N LYS A 143 24.20 5.37 -1.49
CA LYS A 143 25.29 4.86 -0.65
C LYS A 143 26.19 5.99 -0.15
N GLY A 144 26.42 6.00 1.16
CA GLY A 144 27.30 6.97 1.81
C GLY A 144 26.62 8.26 2.28
N ASN A 145 25.35 8.47 1.95
CA ASN A 145 24.58 9.55 2.56
C ASN A 145 24.10 9.12 3.96
N LYS A 146 24.64 9.75 5.00
CA LYS A 146 24.35 9.40 6.40
C LYS A 146 22.92 9.74 6.86
N GLN A 147 22.23 10.58 6.10
CA GLN A 147 20.84 10.96 6.41
C GLN A 147 19.81 10.05 5.73
N ILE A 148 20.26 9.10 4.91
CA ILE A 148 19.37 8.19 4.19
C ILE A 148 19.55 6.78 4.72
N VAL A 149 18.43 6.20 5.14
CA VAL A 149 18.31 4.78 5.49
C VAL A 149 17.47 4.12 4.41
N GLN A 150 18.00 3.08 3.78
CA GLN A 150 17.28 2.33 2.76
C GLN A 150 16.90 0.95 3.30
N THR A 151 15.66 0.54 3.02
CA THR A 151 15.12 -0.79 3.29
C THR A 151 14.55 -1.38 2.01
N GLU A 152 14.52 -2.71 1.93
CA GLU A 152 14.03 -3.42 0.75
C GLU A 152 12.53 -3.68 0.80
N SER A 153 11.90 -3.58 1.99
CA SER A 153 10.48 -3.84 2.16
C SER A 153 9.80 -2.85 3.10
N LEU A 154 8.49 -2.76 2.98
CA LEU A 154 7.66 -1.95 3.87
C LEU A 154 7.71 -2.49 5.31
N GLU A 155 7.77 -3.83 5.48
CA GLU A 155 7.88 -4.44 6.80
C GLU A 155 9.15 -4.00 7.51
N SER A 156 10.31 -4.07 6.81
CA SER A 156 11.59 -3.61 7.36
C SER A 156 11.57 -2.13 7.72
N ALA A 157 10.92 -1.30 6.89
CA ALA A 157 10.75 0.12 7.16
C ALA A 157 9.90 0.35 8.42
N MET A 158 8.79 -0.37 8.55
CA MET A 158 7.90 -0.28 9.71
C MET A 158 8.61 -0.70 11.00
N LEU A 159 9.44 -1.76 10.97
CA LEU A 159 10.23 -2.18 12.11
C LEU A 159 11.21 -1.09 12.56
N LEU A 160 11.92 -0.46 11.61
CA LEU A 160 12.84 0.65 11.93
C LEU A 160 12.12 1.85 12.53
N LEU A 161 10.97 2.22 11.99
CA LEU A 161 10.13 3.29 12.55
C LEU A 161 9.64 2.91 13.95
N TRP A 162 9.22 1.66 14.12
CA TRP A 162 8.78 1.11 15.38
C TRP A 162 9.83 1.20 16.50
N GLU A 163 11.09 0.86 16.19
CA GLU A 163 12.18 0.95 17.16
C GLU A 163 12.45 2.38 17.63
N GLN A 164 12.10 3.38 16.79
CA GLN A 164 12.35 4.80 17.08
C GLN A 164 11.17 5.52 17.75
N LEU A 165 10.00 4.89 17.84
CA LEU A 165 8.84 5.49 18.48
C LEU A 165 8.92 5.25 19.99
N ASP A 166 8.91 6.34 20.77
CA ASP A 166 8.83 6.30 22.23
C ASP A 166 7.44 5.83 22.70
N ASP A 167 6.39 6.24 21.98
CA ASP A 167 5.02 5.80 22.19
C ASP A 167 4.51 5.08 20.93
N LYS A 168 4.16 3.81 21.08
CA LYS A 168 3.74 2.92 19.98
C LYS A 168 2.22 2.81 19.84
N SER A 169 1.47 3.44 20.73
CA SER A 169 0.00 3.34 20.76
C SER A 169 -0.65 3.89 19.47
N ASP A 170 -0.19 5.05 19.00
CA ASP A 170 -0.74 5.67 17.78
C ASP A 170 -0.52 4.83 16.53
N LEU A 171 0.64 4.13 16.45
CA LEU A 171 0.92 3.24 15.32
C LEU A 171 0.03 2.00 15.35
N TYR A 172 -0.21 1.43 16.53
CA TYR A 172 -1.15 0.31 16.68
C TYR A 172 -2.57 0.69 16.26
N GLN A 173 -3.05 1.84 16.73
CA GLN A 173 -4.37 2.34 16.36
C GLN A 173 -4.49 2.56 14.85
N MET A 174 -3.44 3.11 14.21
CA MET A 174 -3.42 3.31 12.77
C MET A 174 -3.46 1.97 12.01
N LEU A 175 -2.65 0.98 12.41
CA LEU A 175 -2.64 -0.34 11.78
C LEU A 175 -4.00 -1.03 11.90
N ILE A 176 -4.61 -0.96 13.07
CA ILE A 176 -5.91 -1.59 13.31
C ILE A 176 -7.02 -0.89 12.52
N SER A 177 -7.05 0.44 12.51
CA SER A 177 -8.05 1.15 11.72
C SER A 177 -8.01 0.85 10.22
N GLN A 178 -6.82 0.46 9.70
CA GLN A 178 -6.67 0.05 8.30
C GLN A 178 -7.08 -1.39 8.03
N THR A 179 -6.99 -2.26 9.03
CA THR A 179 -7.29 -3.69 8.92
C THR A 179 -8.57 -4.10 9.67
N GLU A 180 -9.26 -3.14 10.26
CA GLU A 180 -10.44 -3.37 11.12
C GLU A 180 -11.49 -4.27 10.45
N SER A 181 -11.82 -4.01 9.19
CA SER A 181 -12.79 -4.81 8.44
C SER A 181 -12.34 -6.26 8.25
N ASP A 182 -11.05 -6.48 8.01
CA ASP A 182 -10.48 -7.81 7.81
C ASP A 182 -10.41 -8.57 9.14
N ILE A 183 -10.08 -7.87 10.23
CA ILE A 183 -10.07 -8.42 11.59
C ILE A 183 -11.49 -8.84 12.00
N TYR A 184 -12.51 -8.00 11.77
CA TYR A 184 -13.90 -8.36 12.05
C TYR A 184 -14.34 -9.61 11.29
N THR A 185 -13.97 -9.71 10.02
CA THR A 185 -14.30 -10.87 9.19
C THR A 185 -13.61 -12.14 9.72
N GLU A 186 -12.32 -12.07 10.00
CA GLU A 186 -11.54 -13.21 10.49
C GLU A 186 -12.04 -13.70 11.86
N ILE A 187 -12.36 -12.79 12.77
CA ILE A 187 -12.92 -13.15 14.09
C ILE A 187 -14.28 -13.83 13.92
N ALA A 188 -15.16 -13.26 13.07
CA ALA A 188 -16.48 -13.83 12.84
C ALA A 188 -16.41 -15.23 12.21
N ASP A 189 -15.53 -15.41 11.21
CA ASP A 189 -15.34 -16.69 10.53
C ASP A 189 -14.71 -17.74 11.45
N SER A 190 -13.76 -17.33 12.29
CA SER A 190 -13.14 -18.23 13.28
C SER A 190 -14.15 -18.65 14.35
N ALA A 191 -14.99 -17.73 14.81
CA ALA A 191 -16.01 -18.00 15.81
C ALA A 191 -17.12 -18.93 15.30
N LEU A 192 -17.48 -18.89 14.01
CA LEU A 192 -18.46 -19.82 13.42
C LEU A 192 -18.03 -21.29 13.47
N GLY A 193 -16.73 -21.58 13.60
CA GLY A 193 -16.18 -22.92 13.72
C GLY A 193 -16.10 -23.46 15.15
N GLU A 194 -16.36 -22.62 16.16
CA GLU A 194 -16.21 -22.97 17.57
C GLU A 194 -17.54 -23.45 18.19
N ALA A 195 -17.44 -24.34 19.17
CA ALA A 195 -18.61 -24.78 19.94
C ALA A 195 -18.88 -23.78 21.07
N PHE A 196 -20.05 -23.13 21.03
CA PHE A 196 -20.49 -22.23 22.07
C PHE A 196 -21.28 -22.98 23.15
N CYS A 197 -20.91 -22.77 24.42
CA CYS A 197 -21.68 -23.22 25.58
C CYS A 197 -22.54 -22.07 26.09
N PHE A 198 -23.84 -22.21 26.06
CA PHE A 198 -24.77 -21.25 26.63
C PHE A 198 -25.17 -21.71 28.05
N ASP A 199 -24.73 -20.98 29.06
CA ASP A 199 -24.95 -21.36 30.49
C ASP A 199 -26.43 -21.27 30.93
N GLU A 200 -27.31 -20.68 30.11
CA GLU A 200 -28.72 -20.43 30.47
C GLU A 200 -29.74 -21.24 29.64
N ILE A 201 -29.28 -22.09 28.70
CA ILE A 201 -30.19 -22.89 27.87
C ILE A 201 -30.23 -24.34 28.41
N ASP A 202 -31.27 -24.63 29.18
CA ASP A 202 -31.50 -25.93 29.83
C ASP A 202 -32.14 -26.97 28.90
N THR A 203 -32.06 -26.79 27.60
CA THR A 203 -32.59 -27.73 26.59
C THR A 203 -31.49 -28.17 25.63
N ALA A 204 -31.38 -29.49 25.46
CA ALA A 204 -30.47 -30.13 24.52
C ALA A 204 -30.92 -29.94 23.05
N GLU A 205 -31.31 -28.76 22.65
CA GLU A 205 -31.57 -28.41 21.25
C GLU A 205 -30.27 -27.91 20.61
N GLU A 206 -29.88 -28.51 19.49
CA GLU A 206 -28.80 -28.00 18.66
C GLU A 206 -29.22 -26.61 18.13
N VAL A 207 -28.46 -25.62 18.47
CA VAL A 207 -28.66 -24.24 17.96
C VAL A 207 -27.71 -24.04 16.79
N ASP A 208 -28.27 -23.91 15.59
CA ASP A 208 -27.49 -23.53 14.41
C ASP A 208 -27.19 -22.02 14.45
N ILE A 209 -25.91 -21.68 14.54
CA ILE A 209 -25.47 -20.29 14.45
C ILE A 209 -25.26 -19.93 12.99
N GLU A 210 -26.19 -19.21 12.39
CA GLU A 210 -26.13 -18.82 10.97
C GLU A 210 -25.19 -17.61 10.73
N LYS A 211 -24.97 -16.77 11.73
CA LYS A 211 -24.18 -15.56 11.59
C LYS A 211 -23.64 -15.07 12.93
N ILE A 212 -22.37 -14.73 12.94
CA ILE A 212 -21.72 -13.96 14.01
C ILE A 212 -21.31 -12.59 13.47
N SER A 213 -21.49 -11.55 14.24
CA SER A 213 -20.98 -10.21 13.93
C SER A 213 -20.23 -9.67 15.14
N VAL A 214 -19.04 -9.17 14.90
CA VAL A 214 -18.26 -8.46 15.93
C VAL A 214 -18.82 -7.05 16.04
N VAL A 215 -19.20 -6.64 17.26
CA VAL A 215 -19.85 -5.34 17.50
C VAL A 215 -18.78 -4.27 17.78
N GLU A 216 -17.74 -4.61 18.51
CA GLU A 216 -16.71 -3.68 18.92
C GLU A 216 -15.38 -4.40 19.16
N ILE A 217 -14.28 -3.75 18.75
CA ILE A 217 -12.92 -4.14 19.18
C ILE A 217 -12.52 -3.21 20.31
N ASN A 218 -12.16 -3.76 21.45
CA ASN A 218 -11.77 -2.97 22.60
C ASN A 218 -10.46 -2.22 22.31
N ASP A 219 -10.38 -0.95 22.70
CA ASP A 219 -9.22 -0.05 22.47
C ASP A 219 -7.91 -0.55 23.11
N MET A 220 -7.98 -1.55 24.00
CA MET A 220 -6.80 -2.09 24.64
C MET A 220 -6.18 -3.21 23.82
N ILE A 221 -5.23 -2.83 22.96
CA ILE A 221 -4.46 -3.74 22.13
C ILE A 221 -3.10 -3.93 22.77
N VAL A 222 -2.78 -5.17 23.07
CA VAL A 222 -1.51 -5.52 23.69
C VAL A 222 -0.65 -6.32 22.72
N PRO A 223 0.54 -5.81 22.32
CA PRO A 223 1.48 -6.61 21.56
C PRO A 223 2.03 -7.73 22.46
N LEU A 224 1.82 -8.96 22.03
CA LEU A 224 2.34 -10.14 22.72
C LEU A 224 3.75 -10.49 22.23
N GLU A 225 4.00 -10.34 20.95
CA GLU A 225 5.29 -10.66 20.34
C GLU A 225 5.52 -9.81 19.10
N VAL A 226 6.75 -9.33 18.92
CA VAL A 226 7.20 -8.61 17.72
C VAL A 226 8.43 -9.31 17.16
N THR A 227 8.33 -9.83 15.95
CA THR A 227 9.45 -10.45 15.22
C THR A 227 9.81 -9.60 14.00
N GLN A 228 10.85 -10.02 13.25
CA GLN A 228 11.19 -9.34 11.99
C GLN A 228 10.11 -9.40 10.92
N ASN A 229 9.22 -10.39 10.99
CA ASN A 229 8.24 -10.66 9.91
C ASN A 229 6.78 -10.69 10.41
N SER A 230 6.55 -10.54 11.70
CA SER A 230 5.19 -10.60 12.27
C SER A 230 5.06 -9.83 13.57
N VAL A 231 3.88 -9.33 13.81
CA VAL A 231 3.47 -8.79 15.12
C VAL A 231 2.28 -9.60 15.59
N LEU A 232 2.40 -10.22 16.78
CA LEU A 232 1.29 -10.89 17.43
C LEU A 232 0.62 -9.89 18.36
N LEU A 233 -0.65 -9.60 18.12
CA LEU A 233 -1.46 -8.70 18.92
C LEU A 233 -2.52 -9.46 19.69
N GLN A 234 -2.74 -9.10 20.93
CA GLN A 234 -3.94 -9.49 21.65
C GLN A 234 -5.03 -8.45 21.42
N ILE A 235 -6.14 -8.86 20.85
CA ILE A 235 -7.32 -8.04 20.61
C ILE A 235 -8.46 -8.65 21.41
N THR A 236 -9.21 -7.81 22.12
CA THR A 236 -10.43 -8.23 22.80
C THR A 236 -11.62 -7.69 21.99
N ALA A 237 -12.50 -8.57 21.55
CA ALA A 237 -13.73 -8.23 20.84
C ALA A 237 -14.95 -8.60 21.69
N THR A 238 -16.01 -7.82 21.56
CA THR A 238 -17.34 -8.07 22.17
C THR A 238 -18.42 -8.09 21.10
#